data_7a17f3891a01decc8fc760d8d62367c8
#
_entry.id   7a17f3891a01decc8fc760d8d62367c8
#
_cell.length_a   1.000
_cell.length_b   1.000
_cell.length_c   1.000
_cell.angle_alpha   90.00
_cell.angle_beta   90.00
_cell.angle_gamma   90.00
#
_symmetry.space_group_name_H-M   'P 1'
#
loop_
_entity.id
_entity.type
_entity.pdbx_description
1 polymer ?
#
loop_
_entity_poly.entity_id
_entity_poly.type
_entity_poly.pdbx_seq_one_letter_code
_entity_poly.pdbx_strand_id
1 'polypeptide(L)'
;MIKAEPDVGDLEATARAVRREIVLSVAHAGGGHVGGPMSAVEILTALYFRVLRIRPEEPGWPDRDRFILSKGHSAIGLYAVLALRGYFPAAELSTFDAIDSRLQGHPDMTLLPGLDMSTGSLGLGLAAGVGVALGAKLGRQDFRTFVMVGDGECNEGVVWESAHVAERYELDNLVVVVDSNQLQQFGWRDPGSGRRLPPYRGSQLRDRWAAFGWRVLEVDGHDIASVIGVLDQASAVQGAPVVVIAKTVKGKGVSFMENDYSWHSRVPTPDELRAALDELADPVPPARDPLPPAPELVGRVAPVTADERG
;
A
#
# COMPACT_ATOMS: atom_id res chain seq x y z
N MET A 1 8.81 7.30 27.46
CA MET A 1 9.09 8.58 26.77
C MET A 1 8.28 8.57 25.48
N ILE A 2 7.35 9.52 25.32
CA ILE A 2 6.62 9.72 24.06
C ILE A 2 7.68 10.16 23.05
N LYS A 3 7.97 9.31 22.03
CA LYS A 3 8.82 9.74 20.92
C LYS A 3 8.14 10.94 20.27
N ALA A 4 8.90 11.99 20.01
CA ALA A 4 8.41 13.11 19.20
C ALA A 4 7.89 12.57 17.87
N GLU A 5 6.81 13.15 17.36
CA GLU A 5 6.32 12.83 16.04
C GLU A 5 7.43 13.14 15.00
N PRO A 6 7.66 12.24 14.02
CA PRO A 6 8.68 12.47 13.00
C PRO A 6 8.35 13.72 12.19
N ASP A 7 9.35 14.53 11.89
CA ASP A 7 9.19 15.67 10.99
C ASP A 7 9.13 15.21 9.51
N VAL A 8 8.87 16.16 8.60
CA VAL A 8 8.75 15.86 7.18
C VAL A 8 10.07 15.29 6.61
N GLY A 9 11.21 15.80 7.04
CA GLY A 9 12.53 15.32 6.62
C GLY A 9 12.78 13.86 7.04
N ASP A 10 12.39 13.50 8.25
CA ASP A 10 12.44 12.12 8.75
C ASP A 10 11.56 11.18 7.90
N LEU A 11 10.37 11.66 7.51
CA LEU A 11 9.44 10.90 6.68
C LEU A 11 9.96 10.72 5.25
N GLU A 12 10.58 11.75 4.68
CA GLU A 12 11.23 11.65 3.37
C GLU A 12 12.41 10.67 3.39
N ALA A 13 13.23 10.70 4.44
CA ALA A 13 14.30 9.71 4.62
C ALA A 13 13.73 8.28 4.77
N THR A 14 12.63 8.13 5.50
CA THR A 14 11.91 6.85 5.61
C THR A 14 11.38 6.40 4.26
N ALA A 15 10.80 7.28 3.48
CA ALA A 15 10.31 6.97 2.13
C ALA A 15 11.44 6.49 1.20
N ARG A 16 12.62 7.13 1.24
CA ARG A 16 13.80 6.65 0.51
C ARG A 16 14.24 5.27 0.98
N ALA A 17 14.28 5.02 2.28
CA ALA A 17 14.61 3.70 2.83
C ALA A 17 13.61 2.63 2.36
N VAL A 18 12.30 2.93 2.35
CA VAL A 18 11.26 2.01 1.82
C VAL A 18 11.54 1.67 0.36
N ARG A 19 11.88 2.65 -0.49
CA ARG A 19 12.22 2.40 -1.90
C ARG A 19 13.43 1.50 -2.06
N ARG A 20 14.47 1.68 -1.25
CA ARG A 20 15.65 0.81 -1.25
C ARG A 20 15.27 -0.63 -0.94
N GLU A 21 14.45 -0.84 0.08
CA GLU A 21 13.97 -2.19 0.45
C GLU A 21 13.11 -2.82 -0.64
N ILE A 22 12.26 -2.06 -1.33
CA ILE A 22 11.47 -2.56 -2.47
C ILE A 22 12.39 -3.10 -3.57
N VAL A 23 13.37 -2.30 -4.00
CA VAL A 23 14.26 -2.67 -5.11
C VAL A 23 15.15 -3.85 -4.71
N LEU A 24 15.71 -3.85 -3.49
CA LEU A 24 16.53 -4.94 -2.96
C LEU A 24 15.74 -6.26 -2.87
N SER A 25 14.55 -6.23 -2.29
CA SER A 25 13.72 -7.42 -2.08
C SER A 25 13.29 -8.05 -3.41
N VAL A 26 12.85 -7.25 -4.39
CA VAL A 26 12.45 -7.75 -5.70
C VAL A 26 13.65 -8.31 -6.47
N ALA A 27 14.82 -7.65 -6.40
CA ALA A 27 16.03 -8.16 -7.03
C ALA A 27 16.49 -9.48 -6.40
N HIS A 28 16.42 -9.60 -5.08
CA HIS A 28 16.79 -10.82 -4.34
C HIS A 28 15.83 -11.98 -4.66
N ALA A 29 14.54 -11.72 -4.66
CA ALA A 29 13.51 -12.72 -4.96
C ALA A 29 13.54 -13.19 -6.43
N GLY A 30 14.11 -12.39 -7.35
CA GLY A 30 14.04 -12.67 -8.79
C GLY A 30 12.64 -12.56 -9.36
N GLY A 31 11.70 -11.93 -8.66
CA GLY A 31 10.30 -11.77 -9.02
C GLY A 31 9.63 -10.67 -8.21
N GLY A 32 8.40 -10.31 -8.60
CA GLY A 32 7.60 -9.32 -7.89
C GLY A 32 7.30 -8.05 -8.69
N HIS A 33 6.66 -7.10 -8.04
CA HIS A 33 6.28 -5.82 -8.62
C HIS A 33 7.15 -4.69 -8.04
N VAL A 34 7.59 -3.76 -8.87
CA VAL A 34 8.44 -2.63 -8.47
C VAL A 34 7.73 -1.29 -8.64
N GLY A 35 7.27 -0.99 -9.84
CA GLY A 35 6.81 0.36 -10.18
C GLY A 35 5.59 0.81 -9.39
N GLY A 36 4.63 -0.07 -9.15
CA GLY A 36 3.43 0.22 -8.36
C GLY A 36 3.69 0.39 -6.85
N PRO A 37 4.52 -0.44 -6.21
CA PRO A 37 5.03 -0.19 -4.87
C PRO A 37 5.75 1.15 -4.73
N MET A 38 6.65 1.49 -5.67
CA MET A 38 7.42 2.75 -5.66
C MET A 38 6.55 4.01 -5.74
N SER A 39 5.42 3.97 -6.47
CA SER A 39 4.49 5.11 -6.56
C SER A 39 3.74 5.38 -5.25
N ALA A 40 3.57 4.37 -4.41
CA ALA A 40 2.74 4.44 -3.20
C ALA A 40 3.53 4.83 -1.93
N VAL A 41 4.83 5.00 -2.02
CA VAL A 41 5.72 5.05 -0.86
C VAL A 41 5.41 6.22 0.08
N GLU A 42 5.26 7.44 -0.42
CA GLU A 42 4.95 8.61 0.43
C GLU A 42 3.61 8.45 1.13
N ILE A 43 2.61 7.91 0.42
CA ILE A 43 1.27 7.68 0.96
C ILE A 43 1.32 6.65 2.09
N LEU A 44 1.99 5.51 1.87
CA LEU A 44 2.16 4.48 2.89
C LEU A 44 2.96 4.99 4.09
N THR A 45 4.01 5.78 3.83
CA THR A 45 4.82 6.40 4.88
C THR A 45 3.99 7.38 5.71
N ALA A 46 3.23 8.27 5.06
CA ALA A 46 2.33 9.21 5.76
C ALA A 46 1.30 8.46 6.61
N LEU A 47 0.66 7.43 6.06
CA LEU A 47 -0.32 6.62 6.79
C LEU A 47 0.29 5.99 8.03
N TYR A 48 1.36 5.21 7.91
CA TYR A 48 1.88 4.40 9.01
C TYR A 48 2.71 5.17 10.04
N PHE A 49 3.27 6.31 9.67
CA PHE A 49 4.14 7.08 10.58
C PHE A 49 3.47 8.33 11.16
N ARG A 50 2.31 8.78 10.61
CA ARG A 50 1.63 9.99 11.04
C ARG A 50 0.13 9.88 11.24
N VAL A 51 -0.59 9.22 10.33
CA VAL A 51 -2.06 9.31 10.25
C VAL A 51 -2.75 8.19 11.02
N LEU A 52 -2.33 6.94 10.81
CA LEU A 52 -2.98 5.79 11.41
C LEU A 52 -2.77 5.72 12.92
N ARG A 53 -3.83 5.52 13.65
CA ARG A 53 -3.83 5.18 15.08
C ARG A 53 -3.49 3.70 15.23
N ILE A 54 -2.22 3.38 15.40
CA ILE A 54 -1.68 2.02 15.45
C ILE A 54 -0.64 1.85 16.57
N ARG A 55 -0.43 0.60 16.98
CA ARG A 55 0.60 0.16 17.91
C ARG A 55 1.31 -1.06 17.33
N PRO A 56 2.49 -0.92 16.74
CA PRO A 56 3.21 -2.06 16.13
C PRO A 56 3.47 -3.20 17.11
N GLU A 57 3.72 -2.86 18.37
CA GLU A 57 3.91 -3.81 19.48
C GLU A 57 2.64 -4.54 19.89
N GLU A 58 1.48 -4.04 19.48
CA GLU A 58 0.14 -4.58 19.77
C GLU A 58 -0.69 -4.66 18.49
N PRO A 59 -0.29 -5.42 17.47
CA PRO A 59 -0.95 -5.40 16.15
C PRO A 59 -2.42 -5.86 16.19
N GLY A 60 -2.81 -6.57 17.25
CA GLY A 60 -4.19 -6.99 17.52
C GLY A 60 -5.03 -5.98 18.29
N TRP A 61 -4.51 -4.79 18.63
CA TRP A 61 -5.27 -3.79 19.39
C TRP A 61 -6.60 -3.45 18.69
N PRO A 62 -7.77 -3.66 19.35
CA PRO A 62 -9.08 -3.59 18.70
C PRO A 62 -9.46 -2.19 18.22
N ASP A 63 -8.98 -1.14 18.90
CA ASP A 63 -9.34 0.25 18.58
C ASP A 63 -8.37 0.90 17.57
N ARG A 64 -7.41 0.14 17.02
CA ARG A 64 -6.53 0.66 15.98
C ARG A 64 -7.30 0.94 14.69
N ASP A 65 -6.82 1.88 13.89
CA ASP A 65 -7.32 2.05 12.53
C ASP A 65 -6.98 0.83 11.67
N ARG A 66 -7.70 0.64 10.57
CA ARG A 66 -7.52 -0.45 9.62
C ARG A 66 -6.97 0.08 8.31
N PHE A 67 -6.03 -0.66 7.74
CA PHE A 67 -5.50 -0.35 6.42
C PHE A 67 -5.54 -1.58 5.51
N ILE A 68 -6.13 -1.43 4.33
CA ILE A 68 -6.22 -2.48 3.32
C ILE A 68 -5.51 -2.02 2.05
N LEU A 69 -4.47 -2.73 1.66
CA LEU A 69 -3.81 -2.55 0.37
C LEU A 69 -4.59 -3.34 -0.69
N SER A 70 -5.59 -2.72 -1.32
CA SER A 70 -6.44 -3.38 -2.31
C SER A 70 -5.67 -3.76 -3.58
N LYS A 71 -4.73 -2.89 -4.05
CA LYS A 71 -3.73 -3.22 -5.08
C LYS A 71 -2.66 -4.18 -4.51
N GLY A 72 -3.05 -5.40 -4.17
CA GLY A 72 -2.25 -6.37 -3.42
C GLY A 72 -0.89 -6.70 -4.03
N HIS A 73 -0.73 -6.56 -5.35
CA HIS A 73 0.55 -6.69 -6.03
C HIS A 73 1.62 -5.68 -5.58
N SER A 74 1.24 -4.64 -4.82
CA SER A 74 2.19 -3.70 -4.19
C SER A 74 2.62 -4.13 -2.78
N ALA A 75 2.46 -5.40 -2.42
CA ALA A 75 2.76 -5.96 -1.10
C ALA A 75 4.13 -5.58 -0.55
N ILE A 76 5.18 -5.64 -1.37
CA ILE A 76 6.54 -5.34 -0.91
C ILE A 76 6.68 -3.90 -0.38
N GLY A 77 5.95 -2.93 -0.95
CA GLY A 77 5.92 -1.57 -0.43
C GLY A 77 5.30 -1.49 0.97
N LEU A 78 4.21 -2.23 1.19
CA LEU A 78 3.58 -2.33 2.50
C LEU A 78 4.48 -3.06 3.49
N TYR A 79 5.11 -4.16 3.10
CA TYR A 79 6.02 -4.92 3.96
C TYR A 79 7.22 -4.08 4.40
N ALA A 80 7.83 -3.32 3.50
CA ALA A 80 8.93 -2.43 3.82
C ALA A 80 8.52 -1.37 4.85
N VAL A 81 7.33 -0.78 4.68
CA VAL A 81 6.78 0.19 5.65
C VAL A 81 6.50 -0.47 7.00
N LEU A 82 5.87 -1.66 7.02
CA LEU A 82 5.59 -2.40 8.26
C LEU A 82 6.89 -2.77 9.00
N ALA A 83 7.92 -3.23 8.29
CA ALA A 83 9.21 -3.56 8.87
C ALA A 83 9.87 -2.32 9.50
N LEU A 84 9.95 -1.22 8.75
CA LEU A 84 10.53 0.03 9.26
C LEU A 84 9.69 0.66 10.39
N ARG A 85 8.38 0.40 10.42
CA ARG A 85 7.50 0.82 11.51
C ARG A 85 7.66 -0.06 12.76
N GLY A 86 8.24 -1.25 12.65
CA GLY A 86 8.56 -2.15 13.75
C GLY A 86 7.56 -3.28 14.00
N TYR A 87 6.76 -3.65 13.01
CA TYR A 87 5.88 -4.82 13.10
C TYR A 87 6.64 -6.15 13.06
N PHE A 88 7.79 -6.17 12.36
CA PHE A 88 8.68 -7.32 12.26
C PHE A 88 10.10 -6.87 11.90
N PRO A 89 11.14 -7.73 12.08
CA PRO A 89 12.50 -7.37 11.76
C PRO A 89 12.71 -7.07 10.27
N ALA A 90 13.38 -5.96 9.94
CA ALA A 90 13.64 -5.59 8.56
C ALA A 90 14.48 -6.62 7.79
N ALA A 91 15.30 -7.42 8.48
CA ALA A 91 16.06 -8.50 7.86
C ALA A 91 15.17 -9.55 7.17
N GLU A 92 13.90 -9.71 7.59
CA GLU A 92 12.96 -10.63 6.96
C GLU A 92 12.59 -10.21 5.54
N LEU A 93 12.76 -8.94 5.15
CA LEU A 93 12.49 -8.47 3.78
C LEU A 93 13.31 -9.23 2.73
N SER A 94 14.47 -9.78 3.12
CA SER A 94 15.27 -10.64 2.25
C SER A 94 14.60 -11.98 1.90
N THR A 95 13.53 -12.36 2.60
CA THR A 95 12.76 -13.58 2.33
C THR A 95 11.53 -13.34 1.45
N PHE A 96 11.34 -12.10 0.95
CA PHE A 96 10.20 -11.76 0.12
C PHE A 96 9.98 -12.76 -1.00
N ASP A 97 8.73 -13.22 -1.15
CA ASP A 97 8.25 -14.16 -2.17
C ASP A 97 8.94 -15.55 -2.18
N ALA A 98 9.71 -15.88 -1.14
CA ALA A 98 10.22 -17.23 -0.95
C ALA A 98 9.10 -18.18 -0.48
N ILE A 99 9.23 -19.49 -0.81
CA ILE A 99 8.16 -20.48 -0.62
C ILE A 99 7.69 -20.62 0.84
N ASP A 100 8.61 -20.48 1.79
CA ASP A 100 8.32 -20.61 3.23
C ASP A 100 8.25 -19.25 3.94
N SER A 101 8.27 -18.15 3.19
CA SER A 101 8.19 -16.81 3.75
C SER A 101 6.75 -16.43 4.09
N ARG A 102 6.55 -15.67 5.15
CA ARG A 102 5.27 -14.99 5.40
C ARG A 102 5.09 -13.70 4.59
N LEU A 103 6.14 -13.26 3.88
CA LEU A 103 6.13 -12.09 3.01
C LEU A 103 5.87 -12.50 1.56
N GLN A 104 4.68 -13.00 1.30
CA GLN A 104 4.27 -13.49 -0.03
C GLN A 104 4.12 -12.34 -1.04
N GLY A 105 4.14 -12.63 -2.34
CA GLY A 105 3.98 -11.65 -3.42
C GLY A 105 2.68 -10.84 -3.36
N HIS A 106 1.69 -11.31 -2.60
CA HIS A 106 0.47 -10.60 -2.23
C HIS A 106 0.25 -10.71 -0.71
N PRO A 107 -0.40 -9.72 -0.05
CA PRO A 107 -0.60 -9.76 1.39
C PRO A 107 -1.47 -10.96 1.82
N ASP A 108 -1.00 -11.67 2.84
CA ASP A 108 -1.78 -12.70 3.53
C ASP A 108 -1.89 -12.35 5.02
N MET A 109 -3.11 -11.96 5.44
CA MET A 109 -3.40 -11.53 6.81
C MET A 109 -3.28 -12.67 7.84
N THR A 110 -3.27 -13.91 7.39
CA THR A 110 -3.12 -15.08 8.27
C THR A 110 -1.66 -15.34 8.65
N LEU A 111 -0.71 -14.79 7.88
CA LEU A 111 0.72 -15.02 8.06
C LEU A 111 1.42 -13.84 8.75
N LEU A 112 1.00 -12.61 8.49
CA LEU A 112 1.70 -11.43 8.97
C LEU A 112 0.81 -10.54 9.84
N PRO A 113 1.15 -10.34 11.13
CA PRO A 113 0.46 -9.40 12.00
C PRO A 113 0.52 -7.96 11.45
N GLY A 114 -0.57 -7.21 11.59
CA GLY A 114 -0.67 -5.84 11.08
C GLY A 114 -1.30 -5.73 9.68
N LEU A 115 -1.54 -6.85 9.01
CA LEU A 115 -2.37 -6.88 7.81
C LEU A 115 -3.85 -7.07 8.18
N ASP A 116 -4.72 -6.32 7.53
CA ASP A 116 -6.16 -6.36 7.80
C ASP A 116 -6.95 -7.18 6.78
N MET A 117 -6.35 -7.51 5.63
CA MET A 117 -6.99 -8.30 4.58
C MET A 117 -5.94 -8.97 3.69
N SER A 118 -6.18 -10.22 3.33
CA SER A 118 -5.49 -10.88 2.23
C SER A 118 -6.05 -10.35 0.91
N THR A 119 -5.18 -9.79 0.04
CA THR A 119 -5.58 -9.16 -1.21
C THR A 119 -4.76 -9.67 -2.38
N GLY A 120 -5.25 -9.45 -3.60
CA GLY A 120 -4.60 -9.91 -4.84
C GLY A 120 -5.56 -9.77 -6.02
N SER A 121 -6.79 -10.26 -5.90
CA SER A 121 -7.85 -9.99 -6.87
C SER A 121 -8.28 -8.51 -6.74
N LEU A 122 -8.08 -7.75 -7.82
CA LEU A 122 -8.30 -6.30 -7.83
C LEU A 122 -9.75 -5.94 -7.49
N GLY A 123 -9.92 -4.87 -6.73
CA GLY A 123 -11.21 -4.32 -6.30
C GLY A 123 -11.78 -4.98 -5.03
N LEU A 124 -11.44 -6.24 -4.73
CA LEU A 124 -11.99 -6.94 -3.57
C LEU A 124 -11.55 -6.33 -2.23
N GLY A 125 -10.36 -5.72 -2.17
CA GLY A 125 -9.90 -5.03 -0.98
C GLY A 125 -10.80 -3.85 -0.59
N LEU A 126 -11.35 -3.13 -1.58
CA LEU A 126 -12.31 -2.06 -1.29
C LEU A 126 -13.64 -2.62 -0.77
N ALA A 127 -14.14 -3.70 -1.35
CA ALA A 127 -15.36 -4.36 -0.86
C ALA A 127 -15.22 -4.81 0.61
N ALA A 128 -14.07 -5.41 0.95
CA ALA A 128 -13.74 -5.77 2.33
C ALA A 128 -13.67 -4.53 3.24
N GLY A 129 -13.03 -3.45 2.78
CA GLY A 129 -12.93 -2.18 3.51
C GLY A 129 -14.29 -1.56 3.81
N VAL A 130 -15.22 -1.61 2.86
CA VAL A 130 -16.63 -1.21 3.08
C VAL A 130 -17.27 -2.05 4.18
N GLY A 131 -17.07 -3.38 4.14
CA GLY A 131 -17.56 -4.28 5.18
C GLY A 131 -17.00 -3.97 6.57
N VAL A 132 -15.69 -3.71 6.66
CA VAL A 132 -15.01 -3.33 7.91
C VAL A 132 -15.53 -2.00 8.46
N ALA A 133 -15.65 -0.96 7.60
CA ALA A 133 -16.15 0.35 8.00
C ALA A 133 -17.62 0.30 8.45
N LEU A 134 -18.45 -0.46 7.74
CA LEU A 134 -19.85 -0.68 8.11
C LEU A 134 -19.95 -1.42 9.45
N GLY A 135 -19.14 -2.47 9.62
CA GLY A 135 -19.06 -3.23 10.88
C GLY A 135 -18.69 -2.34 12.07
N ALA A 136 -17.72 -1.43 11.88
CA ALA A 136 -17.33 -0.46 12.91
C ALA A 136 -18.50 0.48 13.30
N LYS A 137 -19.23 1.02 12.30
CA LYS A 137 -20.41 1.86 12.57
C LYS A 137 -21.50 1.09 13.34
N LEU A 138 -21.82 -0.12 12.91
CA LEU A 138 -22.82 -0.97 13.59
C LEU A 138 -22.38 -1.34 15.02
N GLY A 139 -21.09 -1.62 15.21
CA GLY A 139 -20.49 -1.93 16.50
C GLY A 139 -20.21 -0.70 17.37
N ARG A 140 -20.50 0.51 16.89
CA ARG A 140 -20.18 1.80 17.57
C ARG A 140 -18.70 1.92 17.95
N GLN A 141 -17.84 1.42 17.08
CA GLN A 141 -16.39 1.52 17.24
C GLN A 141 -15.86 2.80 16.60
N ASP A 142 -14.82 3.37 17.17
CA ASP A 142 -14.25 4.68 16.80
C ASP A 142 -12.98 4.55 15.96
N PHE A 143 -12.83 3.50 15.17
CA PHE A 143 -11.70 3.40 14.25
C PHE A 143 -12.10 3.75 12.82
N ARG A 144 -11.12 4.22 12.06
CA ARG A 144 -11.23 4.47 10.62
C ARG A 144 -10.68 3.32 9.81
N THR A 145 -11.22 3.17 8.62
CA THR A 145 -10.73 2.22 7.62
C THR A 145 -10.16 3.00 6.44
N PHE A 146 -8.91 2.72 6.12
CA PHE A 146 -8.22 3.27 4.95
C PHE A 146 -8.02 2.15 3.93
N VAL A 147 -8.32 2.43 2.66
CA VAL A 147 -8.13 1.46 1.58
C VAL A 147 -7.33 2.12 0.47
N MET A 148 -6.22 1.49 0.04
CA MET A 148 -5.47 1.96 -1.12
C MET A 148 -5.81 1.12 -2.34
N VAL A 149 -6.30 1.78 -3.38
CA VAL A 149 -6.57 1.21 -4.71
C VAL A 149 -5.65 1.81 -5.77
N GLY A 150 -5.47 1.12 -6.88
CA GLY A 150 -4.81 1.69 -8.07
C GLY A 150 -5.81 2.32 -9.03
N ASP A 151 -5.36 3.23 -9.89
CA ASP A 151 -6.19 3.80 -10.94
C ASP A 151 -6.62 2.73 -11.98
N GLY A 152 -5.75 1.77 -12.27
CA GLY A 152 -6.10 0.61 -13.10
C GLY A 152 -7.12 -0.31 -12.42
N GLU A 153 -7.04 -0.47 -11.12
CA GLU A 153 -7.98 -1.23 -10.31
C GLU A 153 -9.39 -0.61 -10.32
N CYS A 154 -9.50 0.69 -10.49
CA CYS A 154 -10.79 1.37 -10.65
C CYS A 154 -11.54 1.00 -11.97
N ASN A 155 -10.99 0.13 -12.81
CA ASN A 155 -11.72 -0.48 -13.93
C ASN A 155 -12.56 -1.69 -13.50
N GLU A 156 -12.33 -2.25 -12.32
CA GLU A 156 -13.10 -3.36 -11.79
C GLU A 156 -14.51 -2.91 -11.39
N GLY A 157 -15.53 -3.69 -11.78
CA GLY A 157 -16.93 -3.37 -11.47
C GLY A 157 -17.19 -3.32 -9.96
N VAL A 158 -16.58 -4.24 -9.20
CA VAL A 158 -16.72 -4.33 -7.74
C VAL A 158 -16.27 -3.05 -7.00
N VAL A 159 -15.37 -2.25 -7.57
CA VAL A 159 -14.99 -0.94 -7.02
C VAL A 159 -16.20 -0.01 -6.97
N TRP A 160 -16.97 0.04 -8.05
CA TRP A 160 -18.14 0.91 -8.17
C TRP A 160 -19.36 0.38 -7.41
N GLU A 161 -19.53 -0.94 -7.36
CA GLU A 161 -20.52 -1.58 -6.48
C GLU A 161 -20.23 -1.24 -5.01
N SER A 162 -18.97 -1.33 -4.59
CA SER A 162 -18.52 -0.96 -3.25
C SER A 162 -18.70 0.53 -2.98
N ALA A 163 -18.41 1.38 -3.98
CA ALA A 163 -18.60 2.83 -3.86
C ALA A 163 -20.07 3.20 -3.62
N HIS A 164 -21.00 2.53 -4.30
CA HIS A 164 -22.44 2.71 -4.09
C HIS A 164 -22.86 2.30 -2.68
N VAL A 165 -22.39 1.16 -2.18
CA VAL A 165 -22.73 0.68 -0.83
C VAL A 165 -22.19 1.65 0.22
N ALA A 166 -20.94 2.12 0.08
CA ALA A 166 -20.32 3.04 1.04
C ALA A 166 -21.08 4.37 1.13
N GLU A 167 -21.52 4.93 0.01
CA GLU A 167 -22.36 6.13 -0.02
C GLU A 167 -23.73 5.88 0.63
N ARG A 168 -24.38 4.78 0.28
CA ARG A 168 -25.69 4.40 0.81
C ARG A 168 -25.74 4.34 2.32
N TYR A 169 -24.65 3.94 2.96
CA TYR A 169 -24.52 3.84 4.42
C TYR A 169 -23.77 5.01 5.03
N GLU A 170 -23.46 6.05 4.26
CA GLU A 170 -22.78 7.27 4.71
C GLU A 170 -21.52 6.92 5.53
N LEU A 171 -20.63 6.05 4.96
CA LEU A 171 -19.46 5.55 5.66
C LEU A 171 -18.36 6.62 5.78
N ASP A 172 -18.58 7.60 6.65
CA ASP A 172 -17.64 8.68 6.94
C ASP A 172 -16.39 8.26 7.73
N ASN A 173 -16.36 7.01 8.15
CA ASN A 173 -15.19 6.35 8.70
C ASN A 173 -14.38 5.56 7.66
N LEU A 174 -14.69 5.70 6.36
CA LEU A 174 -13.99 5.09 5.24
C LEU A 174 -13.29 6.15 4.39
N VAL A 175 -11.97 6.01 4.26
CA VAL A 175 -11.14 6.83 3.36
C VAL A 175 -10.49 5.93 2.32
N VAL A 176 -10.73 6.19 1.05
CA VAL A 176 -10.07 5.51 -0.07
C VAL A 176 -8.98 6.40 -0.63
N VAL A 177 -7.81 5.85 -0.87
CA VAL A 177 -6.71 6.54 -1.56
C VAL A 177 -6.48 5.87 -2.90
N VAL A 178 -6.61 6.62 -3.98
CA VAL A 178 -6.30 6.13 -5.32
C VAL A 178 -4.88 6.52 -5.68
N ASP A 179 -3.99 5.52 -5.84
CA ASP A 179 -2.67 5.69 -6.45
C ASP A 179 -2.85 5.92 -7.97
N SER A 180 -2.89 7.20 -8.35
CA SER A 180 -3.18 7.62 -9.72
C SER A 180 -1.90 7.91 -10.50
N ASN A 181 -1.13 6.86 -10.81
CA ASN A 181 0.12 6.95 -11.56
C ASN A 181 -0.08 6.95 -13.09
N GLN A 182 -1.31 6.86 -13.59
CA GLN A 182 -1.70 6.90 -15.00
C GLN A 182 -1.07 5.79 -15.85
N LEU A 183 -0.54 4.73 -15.23
CA LEU A 183 0.11 3.60 -15.87
C LEU A 183 -0.50 2.28 -15.41
N GLN A 184 -1.58 1.90 -16.05
CA GLN A 184 -2.12 0.55 -15.91
C GLN A 184 -1.08 -0.47 -16.41
N GLN A 185 -1.27 -1.74 -16.17
CA GLN A 185 -0.28 -2.80 -16.33
C GLN A 185 0.50 -2.76 -17.67
N PHE A 186 -0.17 -2.48 -18.78
CA PHE A 186 0.46 -2.48 -20.13
C PHE A 186 0.27 -1.16 -20.89
N GLY A 187 -0.34 -0.15 -20.25
CA GLY A 187 -0.64 1.16 -20.87
C GLY A 187 -1.59 1.04 -22.08
N TRP A 188 -2.47 2.00 -22.19
CA TRP A 188 -3.35 2.10 -23.36
C TRP A 188 -2.63 2.80 -24.49
N ARG A 189 -2.80 2.28 -25.70
CA ARG A 189 -2.27 2.91 -26.91
C ARG A 189 -3.37 3.14 -27.93
N ASP A 190 -3.28 4.27 -28.62
CA ASP A 190 -4.12 4.54 -29.80
C ASP A 190 -3.73 3.57 -30.92
N PRO A 191 -4.69 2.81 -31.47
CA PRO A 191 -4.39 1.80 -32.50
C PRO A 191 -3.82 2.38 -33.80
N GLY A 192 -4.19 3.63 -34.14
CA GLY A 192 -3.74 4.24 -35.40
C GLY A 192 -2.38 4.91 -35.29
N SER A 193 -2.13 5.64 -34.21
CA SER A 193 -0.90 6.43 -34.04
C SER A 193 0.14 5.76 -33.14
N GLY A 194 -0.21 4.70 -32.42
CA GLY A 194 0.63 4.10 -31.38
C GLY A 194 0.85 5.00 -30.15
N ARG A 195 0.27 6.20 -30.15
CA ARG A 195 0.39 7.17 -29.07
C ARG A 195 -0.23 6.61 -27.79
N ARG A 196 0.46 6.80 -26.67
CA ARG A 196 -0.04 6.42 -25.38
C ARG A 196 -1.28 7.26 -25.01
N LEU A 197 -2.31 6.58 -24.54
CA LEU A 197 -3.53 7.19 -24.03
C LEU A 197 -3.51 7.12 -22.51
N PRO A 198 -3.86 8.21 -21.81
CA PRO A 198 -4.08 8.13 -20.37
C PRO A 198 -5.31 7.24 -20.09
N PRO A 199 -5.31 6.45 -18.99
CA PRO A 199 -6.45 5.60 -18.63
C PRO A 199 -7.71 6.40 -18.34
N TYR A 200 -7.54 7.60 -17.82
CA TYR A 200 -8.58 8.56 -17.57
C TYR A 200 -8.23 9.91 -18.22
N ARG A 201 -9.18 10.53 -18.92
CA ARG A 201 -8.98 11.83 -19.55
C ARG A 201 -9.43 12.95 -18.62
N GLY A 202 -8.56 13.93 -18.37
CA GLY A 202 -8.89 15.10 -17.54
C GLY A 202 -9.44 14.69 -16.17
N SER A 203 -10.62 15.14 -15.83
CA SER A 203 -11.28 14.92 -14.54
C SER A 203 -12.08 13.60 -14.44
N GLN A 204 -12.04 12.73 -15.44
CA GLN A 204 -12.94 11.57 -15.51
C GLN A 204 -12.94 10.68 -14.25
N LEU A 205 -11.78 10.42 -13.65
CA LEU A 205 -11.73 9.60 -12.45
C LEU A 205 -12.40 10.31 -11.27
N ARG A 206 -12.09 11.58 -11.08
CA ARG A 206 -12.71 12.44 -10.08
C ARG A 206 -14.23 12.51 -10.25
N ASP A 207 -14.68 12.76 -11.48
CA ASP A 207 -16.08 12.95 -11.77
C ASP A 207 -16.88 11.66 -11.57
N ARG A 208 -16.28 10.49 -11.83
CA ARG A 208 -16.90 9.19 -11.52
C ARG A 208 -17.10 9.01 -10.02
N TRP A 209 -16.08 9.21 -9.19
CA TRP A 209 -16.22 9.12 -7.74
C TRP A 209 -17.24 10.11 -7.19
N ALA A 210 -17.23 11.36 -7.68
CA ALA A 210 -18.20 12.37 -7.30
C ALA A 210 -19.65 11.99 -7.69
N ALA A 211 -19.85 11.36 -8.87
CA ALA A 211 -21.15 10.86 -9.31
C ALA A 211 -21.71 9.74 -8.43
N PHE A 212 -20.84 9.00 -7.75
CA PHE A 212 -21.22 8.02 -6.71
C PHE A 212 -21.44 8.64 -5.32
N GLY A 213 -21.48 9.97 -5.19
CA GLY A 213 -21.78 10.66 -3.93
C GLY A 213 -20.60 10.81 -2.96
N TRP A 214 -19.38 10.44 -3.38
CA TRP A 214 -18.20 10.54 -2.55
C TRP A 214 -17.66 11.97 -2.47
N ARG A 215 -17.09 12.32 -1.32
CA ARG A 215 -16.23 13.51 -1.22
C ARG A 215 -14.91 13.22 -1.89
N VAL A 216 -14.55 14.01 -2.90
CA VAL A 216 -13.32 13.80 -3.67
C VAL A 216 -12.31 14.90 -3.32
N LEU A 217 -11.12 14.47 -2.92
CA LEU A 217 -9.96 15.31 -2.68
C LEU A 217 -8.85 14.90 -3.65
N GLU A 218 -7.99 15.83 -4.02
CA GLU A 218 -6.84 15.56 -4.88
C GLU A 218 -5.55 16.07 -4.23
N VAL A 219 -4.44 15.35 -4.45
CA VAL A 219 -3.14 15.72 -3.88
C VAL A 219 -2.00 15.31 -4.81
N ASP A 220 -0.86 16.00 -4.74
CA ASP A 220 0.42 15.47 -5.21
C ASP A 220 0.83 14.35 -4.24
N GLY A 221 0.81 13.10 -4.74
CA GLY A 221 1.09 11.92 -3.93
C GLY A 221 2.56 11.77 -3.52
N HIS A 222 3.44 12.65 -4.00
CA HIS A 222 4.87 12.67 -3.65
C HIS A 222 5.27 13.80 -2.70
N ASP A 223 4.36 14.71 -2.37
CA ASP A 223 4.55 15.69 -1.30
C ASP A 223 3.97 15.15 0.01
N ILE A 224 4.85 14.64 0.88
CA ILE A 224 4.44 14.01 2.14
C ILE A 224 3.64 14.96 3.03
N ALA A 225 4.00 16.24 3.10
CA ALA A 225 3.29 17.22 3.90
C ALA A 225 1.86 17.42 3.39
N SER A 226 1.69 17.56 2.07
CA SER A 226 0.38 17.67 1.43
C SER A 226 -0.44 16.38 1.59
N VAL A 227 0.21 15.20 1.50
CA VAL A 227 -0.45 13.89 1.72
C VAL A 227 -0.99 13.79 3.15
N ILE A 228 -0.21 14.16 4.15
CA ILE A 228 -0.67 14.19 5.56
C ILE A 228 -1.87 15.14 5.69
N GLY A 229 -1.74 16.37 5.21
CA GLY A 229 -2.80 17.37 5.31
C GLY A 229 -4.12 16.94 4.66
N VAL A 230 -4.06 16.30 3.48
CA VAL A 230 -5.28 15.81 2.81
C VAL A 230 -5.89 14.61 3.50
N LEU A 231 -5.08 13.71 4.11
CA LEU A 231 -5.58 12.56 4.87
C LEU A 231 -6.23 13.02 6.19
N ASP A 232 -5.69 14.02 6.85
CA ASP A 232 -6.31 14.65 8.03
C ASP A 232 -7.63 15.32 7.64
N GLN A 233 -7.67 16.06 6.52
CA GLN A 233 -8.90 16.65 5.99
C GLN A 233 -9.94 15.56 5.67
N ALA A 234 -9.52 14.48 5.01
CA ALA A 234 -10.40 13.35 4.68
C ALA A 234 -10.99 12.72 5.95
N SER A 235 -10.16 12.58 6.99
CA SER A 235 -10.56 12.01 8.26
C SER A 235 -11.54 12.89 9.08
N ALA A 236 -11.62 14.16 8.77
CA ALA A 236 -12.53 15.11 9.42
C ALA A 236 -13.91 15.21 8.75
N VAL A 237 -14.08 14.65 7.54
CA VAL A 237 -15.37 14.65 6.83
C VAL A 237 -16.39 13.80 7.57
N GLN A 238 -17.63 14.28 7.62
CA GLN A 238 -18.75 13.57 8.23
C GLN A 238 -19.88 13.37 7.23
N GLY A 239 -20.64 12.30 7.42
CA GLY A 239 -21.85 11.99 6.65
C GLY A 239 -21.61 11.49 5.22
N ALA A 240 -20.35 11.30 4.80
CA ALA A 240 -20.05 10.76 3.47
C ALA A 240 -18.66 10.07 3.45
N PRO A 241 -18.47 9.02 2.66
CA PRO A 241 -17.14 8.45 2.42
C PRO A 241 -16.28 9.41 1.61
N VAL A 242 -14.95 9.28 1.77
CA VAL A 242 -13.97 10.16 1.13
C VAL A 242 -13.05 9.36 0.22
N VAL A 243 -12.78 9.90 -0.97
CA VAL A 243 -11.71 9.42 -1.83
C VAL A 243 -10.67 10.51 -2.02
N VAL A 244 -9.41 10.15 -1.83
CA VAL A 244 -8.23 10.98 -2.12
C VAL A 244 -7.59 10.46 -3.39
N ILE A 245 -7.60 11.23 -4.47
CA ILE A 245 -6.88 10.90 -5.70
C ILE A 245 -5.48 11.47 -5.59
N ALA A 246 -4.52 10.61 -5.30
CA ALA A 246 -3.12 10.95 -5.20
C ALA A 246 -2.46 10.84 -6.58
N LYS A 247 -2.02 11.95 -7.13
CA LYS A 247 -1.27 11.99 -8.40
C LYS A 247 0.16 11.53 -8.13
N THR A 248 0.55 10.43 -8.73
CA THR A 248 1.82 9.77 -8.48
C THR A 248 2.56 9.44 -9.78
N VAL A 249 3.79 8.96 -9.64
CA VAL A 249 4.65 8.51 -10.74
C VAL A 249 5.01 7.06 -10.49
N LYS A 250 4.65 6.16 -11.41
CA LYS A 250 5.09 4.77 -11.35
C LYS A 250 6.62 4.70 -11.43
N GLY A 251 7.25 3.94 -10.52
CA GLY A 251 8.71 3.84 -10.47
C GLY A 251 9.41 5.03 -9.82
N LYS A 252 8.69 5.88 -9.06
CA LYS A 252 9.19 7.11 -8.43
C LYS A 252 10.50 6.92 -7.67
N GLY A 253 11.47 7.81 -7.93
CA GLY A 253 12.75 7.88 -7.23
C GLY A 253 13.88 7.15 -7.94
N VAL A 254 13.61 6.47 -9.06
CA VAL A 254 14.62 5.86 -9.93
C VAL A 254 14.37 6.31 -11.36
N SER A 255 15.26 7.13 -11.90
CA SER A 255 15.03 7.89 -13.14
C SER A 255 14.64 7.02 -14.33
N PHE A 256 15.26 5.86 -14.50
CA PHE A 256 14.98 4.93 -15.61
C PHE A 256 13.75 4.04 -15.38
N MET A 257 13.15 4.09 -14.17
CA MET A 257 11.89 3.39 -13.84
C MET A 257 10.67 4.31 -13.94
N GLU A 258 10.88 5.63 -13.77
CA GLU A 258 9.79 6.61 -13.74
C GLU A 258 9.02 6.63 -15.07
N ASN A 259 7.69 6.55 -14.95
CA ASN A 259 6.76 6.60 -16.10
C ASN A 259 6.95 5.49 -17.16
N ASP A 260 7.63 4.41 -16.83
CA ASP A 260 7.74 3.25 -17.71
C ASP A 260 6.91 2.07 -17.18
N TYR A 261 5.88 1.68 -17.97
CA TYR A 261 4.98 0.58 -17.61
C TYR A 261 5.69 -0.79 -17.56
N SER A 262 6.83 -0.96 -18.23
CA SER A 262 7.58 -2.21 -18.22
C SER A 262 8.05 -2.59 -16.81
N TRP A 263 8.21 -1.59 -15.93
CA TRP A 263 8.54 -1.78 -14.53
C TRP A 263 7.35 -2.19 -13.65
N HIS A 264 6.22 -2.56 -14.26
CA HIS A 264 5.11 -3.10 -13.47
C HIS A 264 5.52 -4.34 -12.66
N SER A 265 6.18 -5.30 -13.31
CA SER A 265 6.63 -6.57 -12.69
C SER A 265 8.01 -7.03 -13.20
N ARG A 266 8.81 -6.12 -13.71
CA ARG A 266 10.16 -6.41 -14.18
C ARG A 266 11.15 -6.43 -13.01
N VAL A 267 12.02 -7.45 -12.99
CA VAL A 267 13.15 -7.54 -12.05
C VAL A 267 14.33 -6.73 -12.59
N PRO A 268 14.98 -5.87 -11.78
CA PRO A 268 16.18 -5.17 -12.21
C PRO A 268 17.35 -6.13 -12.41
N THR A 269 18.13 -5.89 -13.45
CA THR A 269 19.45 -6.55 -13.62
C THR A 269 20.42 -6.09 -12.53
N PRO A 270 21.55 -6.79 -12.29
CA PRO A 270 22.54 -6.36 -11.30
C PRO A 270 23.07 -4.94 -11.51
N ASP A 271 23.22 -4.51 -12.77
CA ASP A 271 23.66 -3.16 -13.11
C ASP A 271 22.56 -2.12 -12.84
N GLU A 272 21.31 -2.42 -13.21
CA GLU A 272 20.16 -1.59 -12.90
C GLU A 272 19.90 -1.51 -11.40
N LEU A 273 20.11 -2.60 -10.67
CA LEU A 273 20.01 -2.59 -9.20
C LEU A 273 21.03 -1.62 -8.60
N ARG A 274 22.30 -1.69 -9.03
CA ARG A 274 23.33 -0.75 -8.54
C ARG A 274 22.96 0.69 -8.85
N ALA A 275 22.58 0.97 -10.09
CA ALA A 275 22.17 2.31 -10.51
C ALA A 275 20.97 2.82 -9.69
N ALA A 276 19.94 1.99 -9.46
CA ALA A 276 18.80 2.35 -8.63
C ALA A 276 19.20 2.65 -7.17
N LEU A 277 20.11 1.84 -6.61
CA LEU A 277 20.59 2.07 -5.24
C LEU A 277 21.45 3.32 -5.12
N ASP A 278 22.19 3.67 -6.16
CA ASP A 278 22.98 4.92 -6.23
C ASP A 278 22.05 6.14 -6.27
N GLU A 279 20.98 6.11 -7.08
CA GLU A 279 19.98 7.18 -7.12
C GLU A 279 19.18 7.30 -5.79
N LEU A 280 18.98 6.19 -5.10
CA LEU A 280 18.31 6.14 -3.79
C LEU A 280 19.30 6.30 -2.62
N ALA A 281 20.60 6.52 -2.90
CA ALA A 281 21.58 6.77 -1.86
C ALA A 281 21.36 8.16 -1.26
N ASP A 282 21.20 8.18 0.05
CA ASP A 282 21.17 9.41 0.82
C ASP A 282 21.92 9.20 2.15
N PRO A 283 22.33 10.25 2.84
CA PRO A 283 22.99 10.05 4.12
C PRO A 283 22.13 9.14 5.02
N VAL A 284 22.63 7.95 5.23
CA VAL A 284 22.00 6.89 6.02
C VAL A 284 21.62 7.47 7.38
N PRO A 285 20.34 7.37 7.82
CA PRO A 285 20.02 7.61 9.22
C PRO A 285 20.92 6.69 10.08
N PRO A 286 21.40 7.13 11.23
CA PRO A 286 22.30 6.32 12.05
C PRO A 286 21.68 4.94 12.29
N ALA A 287 22.49 3.92 12.11
CA ALA A 287 22.09 2.53 12.27
C ALA A 287 21.36 2.36 13.61
N ARG A 288 20.14 1.88 13.56
CA ARG A 288 19.44 1.45 14.77
C ARG A 288 20.15 0.20 15.29
N ASP A 289 20.27 0.08 16.62
CA ASP A 289 20.83 -1.11 17.26
C ASP A 289 20.23 -2.39 16.66
N PRO A 290 21.04 -3.43 16.44
CA PRO A 290 20.54 -4.68 15.92
C PRO A 290 19.42 -5.21 16.82
N LEU A 291 18.28 -5.51 16.22
CA LEU A 291 17.16 -6.12 16.91
C LEU A 291 17.58 -7.51 17.44
N PRO A 292 17.08 -7.94 18.61
CA PRO A 292 17.34 -9.28 19.12
C PRO A 292 16.89 -10.34 18.08
N PRO A 293 17.55 -11.51 18.06
CA PRO A 293 17.21 -12.57 17.13
C PRO A 293 15.73 -12.94 17.22
N ALA A 294 15.13 -13.24 16.08
CA ALA A 294 13.74 -13.66 16.02
C ALA A 294 13.51 -14.88 16.91
N PRO A 295 12.38 -14.97 17.65
CA PRO A 295 12.05 -16.17 18.39
C PRO A 295 11.98 -17.38 17.44
N GLU A 296 12.60 -18.49 17.83
CA GLU A 296 12.51 -19.74 17.07
C GLU A 296 11.04 -20.10 16.84
N LEU A 297 10.70 -20.41 15.58
CA LEU A 297 9.38 -20.92 15.22
C LEU A 297 9.15 -22.27 15.91
N VAL A 298 8.53 -22.25 17.09
CA VAL A 298 8.05 -23.45 17.76
C VAL A 298 6.72 -23.84 17.14
N GLY A 299 6.72 -24.90 16.33
CA GLY A 299 5.50 -25.53 15.86
C GLY A 299 5.54 -25.92 14.39
N ARG A 300 6.34 -26.90 14.01
CA ARG A 300 6.06 -27.67 12.79
C ARG A 300 4.73 -28.39 13.02
N VAL A 301 3.70 -28.01 12.27
CA VAL A 301 2.53 -28.86 12.10
C VAL A 301 3.03 -30.13 11.39
N ALA A 302 2.94 -31.26 12.08
CA ALA A 302 3.27 -32.54 11.49
C ALA A 302 2.40 -32.78 10.23
N PRO A 303 2.97 -33.36 9.15
CA PRO A 303 2.17 -33.68 7.97
C PRO A 303 1.08 -34.68 8.38
N VAL A 304 -0.16 -34.36 8.03
CA VAL A 304 -1.31 -35.29 8.16
C VAL A 304 -1.03 -36.46 7.24
N THR A 305 -0.66 -37.61 7.82
CA THR A 305 -0.55 -38.85 7.08
C THR A 305 -1.93 -39.27 6.60
N ALA A 306 -2.04 -39.49 5.30
CA ALA A 306 -3.27 -39.98 4.65
C ALA A 306 -3.46 -41.45 4.95
N ASP A 307 -3.84 -41.79 6.18
CA ASP A 307 -4.24 -43.17 6.54
C ASP A 307 -5.14 -43.11 7.79
N GLU A 308 -6.39 -42.73 7.57
CA GLU A 308 -7.54 -43.07 8.44
C GLU A 308 -8.81 -42.65 7.70
N ARG A 309 -9.11 -43.40 6.62
CA ARG A 309 -10.47 -43.56 6.12
C ARG A 309 -10.74 -45.06 5.93
N GLY A 310 -11.19 -45.68 7.01
CA GLY A 310 -11.97 -46.87 7.01
C GLY A 310 -13.43 -46.54 7.06
#